data_cf475d281be9913b2e98846f1e09f1cc
#
_entry.id   cf475d281be9913b2e98846f1e09f1cc
#
_cell.length_a   1.000
_cell.length_b   1.000
_cell.length_c   1.000
_cell.angle_alpha   90.00
_cell.angle_beta   90.00
_cell.angle_gamma   90.00
#
_symmetry.space_group_name_H-M   'P 1'
#
loop_
_entity.id
_entity.type
_entity.pdbx_description
1 polymer ?
#
loop_
_entity_poly.entity_id
_entity_poly.type
_entity_poly.pdbx_seq_one_letter_code
_entity_poly.pdbx_strand_id
1 'polypeptide(L)'
;MNKNNNLVKWLLFVLAISITLIAWLFLVDNTEDKTLLWARYTARISFFFFTVSFLASSIHYFLSNSLTNFIRNNRRHIGLSFALAHTIHLVALTSFFVTTNQNPDIVTVLGGGLAYLAMYIMAFTSNDNAVRKIGFKRWKLIHKVGANYIAFIFAFTYLGRVTREEFSSVEYNLLFSIIIGAFLLRALHYFHAKKKETSLHS
;
A
#
# COMPACT_ATOMS: atom_id res chain seq x y z
N MET A 1 -16.51 -20.88 -7.31
CA MET A 1 -16.57 -19.42 -7.51
C MET A 1 -15.29 -18.97 -8.21
N ASN A 2 -15.40 -18.38 -9.40
CA ASN A 2 -14.25 -18.14 -10.29
C ASN A 2 -13.30 -17.10 -9.70
N LYS A 3 -12.01 -17.45 -9.46
CA LYS A 3 -10.98 -16.54 -8.88
C LYS A 3 -10.84 -15.22 -9.65
N ASN A 4 -11.06 -15.24 -10.97
CA ASN A 4 -10.97 -14.05 -11.80
C ASN A 4 -12.11 -13.05 -11.54
N ASN A 5 -13.32 -13.50 -11.24
CA ASN A 5 -14.45 -12.61 -10.94
C ASN A 5 -14.22 -11.80 -9.65
N ASN A 6 -13.51 -12.35 -8.67
CA ASN A 6 -13.21 -11.62 -7.45
C ASN A 6 -12.17 -10.51 -7.67
N LEU A 7 -11.13 -10.76 -8.47
CA LEU A 7 -10.15 -9.72 -8.83
C LEU A 7 -10.81 -8.55 -9.53
N VAL A 8 -11.64 -8.83 -10.55
CA VAL A 8 -12.35 -7.78 -11.30
C VAL A 8 -13.20 -6.92 -10.36
N LYS A 9 -13.93 -7.53 -9.41
CA LYS A 9 -14.73 -6.78 -8.42
C LYS A 9 -13.87 -5.86 -7.56
N TRP A 10 -12.70 -6.31 -7.09
CA TRP A 10 -11.79 -5.49 -6.31
C TRP A 10 -11.24 -4.30 -7.12
N LEU A 11 -10.85 -4.53 -8.37
CA LEU A 11 -10.35 -3.47 -9.25
C LEU A 11 -11.45 -2.46 -9.60
N LEU A 12 -12.66 -2.92 -9.91
CA LEU A 12 -13.82 -2.05 -10.15
C LEU A 12 -14.17 -1.22 -8.91
N PHE A 13 -14.07 -1.78 -7.72
CA PHE A 13 -14.29 -1.04 -6.46
C PHE A 13 -13.28 0.10 -6.29
N VAL A 14 -11.99 -0.14 -6.56
CA VAL A 14 -10.96 0.91 -6.52
C VAL A 14 -11.23 1.99 -7.57
N LEU A 15 -11.58 1.59 -8.79
CA LEU A 15 -11.93 2.55 -9.86
C LEU A 15 -13.13 3.39 -9.48
N ALA A 16 -14.21 2.77 -8.97
CA ALA A 16 -15.41 3.47 -8.55
C ALA A 16 -15.11 4.53 -7.47
N ILE A 17 -14.36 4.17 -6.41
CA ILE A 17 -13.92 5.12 -5.38
C ILE A 17 -13.11 6.25 -5.99
N SER A 18 -12.16 5.94 -6.88
CA SER A 18 -11.30 6.95 -7.49
C SER A 18 -12.08 7.90 -8.40
N ILE A 19 -13.01 7.40 -9.19
CA ILE A 19 -13.88 8.21 -10.06
C ILE A 19 -14.80 9.10 -9.21
N THR A 20 -15.40 8.54 -8.15
CA THR A 20 -16.26 9.32 -7.24
C THR A 20 -15.48 10.44 -6.56
N LEU A 21 -14.25 10.17 -6.12
CA LEU A 21 -13.36 11.17 -5.54
C LEU A 21 -13.03 12.28 -6.55
N ILE A 22 -12.66 11.93 -7.78
CA ILE A 22 -12.38 12.89 -8.84
C ILE A 22 -13.61 13.75 -9.13
N ALA A 23 -14.76 13.12 -9.31
CA ALA A 23 -16.00 13.83 -9.56
C ALA A 23 -16.34 14.80 -8.44
N TRP A 24 -16.22 14.36 -7.18
CA TRP A 24 -16.46 15.24 -6.04
C TRP A 24 -15.49 16.42 -5.99
N LEU A 25 -14.18 16.21 -6.15
CA LEU A 25 -13.18 17.26 -6.11
C LEU A 25 -13.33 18.28 -7.24
N PHE A 26 -13.65 17.85 -8.44
CA PHE A 26 -13.68 18.74 -9.60
C PHE A 26 -15.06 19.36 -9.89
N LEU A 27 -16.15 18.74 -9.42
CA LEU A 27 -17.52 19.21 -9.68
C LEU A 27 -18.15 19.90 -8.46
N VAL A 28 -17.80 19.49 -7.24
CA VAL A 28 -18.49 19.92 -6.01
C VAL A 28 -17.60 20.79 -5.14
N ASP A 29 -16.33 20.46 -5.01
CA ASP A 29 -15.40 21.17 -4.15
C ASP A 29 -14.94 22.47 -4.82
N ASN A 30 -15.02 23.60 -4.08
CA ASN A 30 -14.62 24.93 -4.54
C ASN A 30 -13.20 25.32 -4.11
N THR A 31 -12.40 24.38 -3.58
CA THR A 31 -11.01 24.65 -3.19
C THR A 31 -10.12 24.93 -4.39
N GLU A 32 -9.16 25.84 -4.23
CA GLU A 32 -8.22 26.23 -5.28
C GLU A 32 -7.21 25.12 -5.62
N ASP A 33 -6.82 24.29 -4.62
CA ASP A 33 -5.78 23.26 -4.72
C ASP A 33 -6.29 21.85 -5.05
N LYS A 34 -7.19 21.73 -6.04
CA LYS A 34 -7.82 20.45 -6.40
C LYS A 34 -6.83 19.33 -6.73
N THR A 35 -5.76 19.65 -7.45
CA THR A 35 -4.74 18.64 -7.81
C THR A 35 -3.93 18.16 -6.62
N LEU A 36 -3.65 19.04 -5.66
CA LEU A 36 -3.01 18.69 -4.40
C LEU A 36 -3.91 17.77 -3.55
N LEU A 37 -5.19 18.12 -3.42
CA LEU A 37 -6.16 17.28 -2.69
C LEU A 37 -6.33 15.92 -3.35
N TRP A 38 -6.40 15.88 -4.68
CA TRP A 38 -6.47 14.62 -5.43
C TRP A 38 -5.26 13.73 -5.13
N ALA A 39 -4.04 14.28 -5.19
CA ALA A 39 -2.83 13.54 -4.85
C ALA A 39 -2.86 13.05 -3.38
N ARG A 40 -3.29 13.88 -2.43
CA ARG A 40 -3.38 13.51 -1.00
C ARG A 40 -4.38 12.37 -0.75
N TYR A 41 -5.59 12.46 -1.30
CA TYR A 41 -6.64 11.46 -1.05
C TYR A 41 -6.33 10.13 -1.75
N THR A 42 -5.80 10.16 -2.98
CA THR A 42 -5.37 8.93 -3.67
C THR A 42 -4.21 8.23 -2.97
N ALA A 43 -3.28 8.99 -2.36
CA ALA A 43 -2.24 8.44 -1.50
C ALA A 43 -2.83 7.68 -0.29
N ARG A 44 -3.85 8.24 0.36
CA ARG A 44 -4.52 7.61 1.53
C ARG A 44 -5.28 6.36 1.15
N ILE A 45 -5.99 6.38 0.00
CA ILE A 45 -6.69 5.20 -0.53
C ILE A 45 -5.67 4.08 -0.80
N SER A 46 -4.57 4.39 -1.47
CA SER A 46 -3.54 3.40 -1.74
C SER A 46 -2.87 2.87 -0.47
N PHE A 47 -2.58 3.74 0.51
CA PHE A 47 -2.04 3.36 1.80
C PHE A 47 -2.95 2.40 2.57
N PHE A 48 -4.27 2.61 2.52
CA PHE A 48 -5.25 1.69 3.12
C PHE A 48 -5.12 0.28 2.54
N PHE A 49 -5.19 0.14 1.20
CA PHE A 49 -5.06 -1.18 0.55
C PHE A 49 -3.69 -1.81 0.80
N PHE A 50 -2.63 -1.01 0.80
CA PHE A 50 -1.29 -1.47 1.15
C PHE A 50 -1.25 -2.07 2.55
N THR A 51 -1.70 -1.31 3.55
CA THR A 51 -1.64 -1.69 4.97
C THR A 51 -2.45 -2.96 5.23
N VAL A 52 -3.66 -3.08 4.68
CA VAL A 52 -4.49 -4.29 4.80
C VAL A 52 -3.78 -5.51 4.19
N SER A 53 -3.22 -5.38 2.99
CA SER A 53 -2.46 -6.46 2.35
C SER A 53 -1.17 -6.81 3.10
N PHE A 54 -0.45 -5.80 3.60
CA PHE A 54 0.81 -5.93 4.31
C PHE A 54 0.64 -6.65 5.65
N LEU A 55 -0.46 -6.39 6.35
CA LEU A 55 -0.77 -6.96 7.66
C LEU A 55 -1.59 -8.25 7.63
N ALA A 56 -2.16 -8.62 6.49
CA ALA A 56 -3.11 -9.73 6.35
C ALA A 56 -2.71 -11.03 7.09
N SER A 57 -1.45 -11.44 6.95
CA SER A 57 -0.95 -12.66 7.60
C SER A 57 -0.71 -12.47 9.09
N SER A 58 -0.23 -11.31 9.53
CA SER A 58 0.08 -11.04 10.93
C SER A 58 -1.19 -10.87 11.76
N ILE A 59 -2.18 -10.15 11.23
CA ILE A 59 -3.48 -10.02 11.89
C ILE A 59 -4.16 -11.39 12.02
N HIS A 60 -4.14 -12.20 10.94
CA HIS A 60 -4.73 -13.54 11.00
C HIS A 60 -4.01 -14.48 11.98
N TYR A 61 -2.71 -14.31 12.17
CA TYR A 61 -1.94 -15.10 13.15
C TYR A 61 -2.41 -14.86 14.59
N PHE A 62 -2.67 -13.58 14.95
CA PHE A 62 -3.10 -13.23 16.31
C PHE A 62 -4.62 -13.26 16.50
N LEU A 63 -5.40 -13.01 15.44
CA LEU A 63 -6.86 -12.89 15.48
C LEU A 63 -7.49 -13.80 14.41
N SER A 64 -7.48 -15.11 14.67
CA SER A 64 -8.04 -16.11 13.74
C SER A 64 -9.57 -16.11 13.76
N ASN A 65 -10.19 -15.22 12.97
CA ASN A 65 -11.64 -15.13 12.78
C ASN A 65 -12.02 -15.13 11.28
N SER A 66 -13.32 -15.11 10.98
CA SER A 66 -13.84 -15.14 9.60
C SER A 66 -13.36 -13.95 8.76
N LEU A 67 -13.31 -12.74 9.34
CA LEU A 67 -12.87 -11.52 8.66
C LEU A 67 -11.37 -11.58 8.31
N THR A 68 -10.53 -11.94 9.28
CA THR A 68 -9.08 -12.03 9.06
C THR A 68 -8.72 -13.15 8.09
N ASN A 69 -9.49 -14.25 8.10
CA ASN A 69 -9.37 -15.33 7.13
C ASN A 69 -9.76 -14.86 5.72
N PHE A 70 -10.85 -14.09 5.59
CA PHE A 70 -11.25 -13.47 4.33
C PHE A 70 -10.15 -12.55 3.77
N ILE A 71 -9.60 -11.65 4.61
CA ILE A 71 -8.51 -10.73 4.23
C ILE A 71 -7.28 -11.51 3.77
N ARG A 72 -6.86 -12.52 4.53
CA ARG A 72 -5.71 -13.36 4.19
C ARG A 72 -5.90 -14.09 2.86
N ASN A 73 -7.07 -14.67 2.62
CA ASN A 73 -7.39 -15.39 1.39
C ASN A 73 -7.47 -14.47 0.16
N ASN A 74 -7.85 -13.20 0.37
CA ASN A 74 -7.91 -12.18 -0.69
C ASN A 74 -6.67 -11.29 -0.75
N ARG A 75 -5.60 -11.58 0.02
CA ARG A 75 -4.40 -10.75 0.12
C ARG A 75 -3.81 -10.37 -1.25
N ARG A 76 -3.81 -11.30 -2.21
CA ARG A 76 -3.33 -11.05 -3.58
C ARG A 76 -4.19 -10.00 -4.29
N HIS A 77 -5.52 -10.11 -4.21
CA HIS A 77 -6.45 -9.17 -4.84
C HIS A 77 -6.33 -7.78 -4.22
N ILE A 78 -6.23 -7.70 -2.88
CA ILE A 78 -6.03 -6.46 -2.13
C ILE A 78 -4.69 -5.81 -2.51
N GLY A 79 -3.62 -6.60 -2.67
CA GLY A 79 -2.32 -6.09 -3.13
C GLY A 79 -2.35 -5.57 -4.57
N LEU A 80 -3.11 -6.18 -5.47
CA LEU A 80 -3.31 -5.67 -6.84
C LEU A 80 -4.20 -4.41 -6.83
N SER A 81 -5.17 -4.32 -5.92
CA SER A 81 -5.96 -3.10 -5.70
C SER A 81 -5.09 -1.95 -5.19
N PHE A 82 -4.11 -2.24 -4.30
CA PHE A 82 -3.09 -1.26 -3.93
C PHE A 82 -2.31 -0.78 -5.15
N ALA A 83 -1.82 -1.68 -6.01
CA ALA A 83 -1.05 -1.31 -7.18
C ALA A 83 -1.86 -0.40 -8.14
N LEU A 84 -3.15 -0.70 -8.37
CA LEU A 84 -4.02 0.16 -9.15
C LEU A 84 -4.24 1.52 -8.49
N ALA A 85 -4.60 1.56 -7.20
CA ALA A 85 -4.82 2.80 -6.46
C ALA A 85 -3.56 3.68 -6.44
N HIS A 86 -2.38 3.06 -6.28
CA HIS A 86 -1.11 3.79 -6.27
C HIS A 86 -0.68 4.27 -7.66
N THR A 87 -1.08 3.57 -8.74
CA THR A 87 -0.93 4.07 -10.12
C THR A 87 -1.81 5.30 -10.37
N ILE A 88 -3.05 5.31 -9.87
CA ILE A 88 -3.92 6.49 -9.91
C ILE A 88 -3.31 7.65 -9.11
N HIS A 89 -2.71 7.34 -7.95
CA HIS A 89 -1.96 8.34 -7.18
C HIS A 89 -0.78 8.91 -7.96
N LEU A 90 -0.04 8.10 -8.73
CA LEU A 90 1.05 8.60 -9.57
C LEU A 90 0.54 9.61 -10.60
N VAL A 91 -0.60 9.34 -11.23
CA VAL A 91 -1.23 10.28 -12.17
C VAL A 91 -1.61 11.59 -11.47
N ALA A 92 -2.25 11.50 -10.29
CA ALA A 92 -2.62 12.67 -9.50
C ALA A 92 -1.40 13.51 -9.08
N LEU A 93 -0.33 12.84 -8.63
CA LEU A 93 0.92 13.47 -8.24
C LEU A 93 1.62 14.16 -9.40
N THR A 94 1.68 13.51 -10.56
CA THR A 94 2.24 14.09 -11.79
C THR A 94 1.42 15.30 -12.23
N SER A 95 0.09 15.21 -12.19
CA SER A 95 -0.80 16.33 -12.50
C SER A 95 -0.53 17.52 -11.57
N PHE A 96 -0.36 17.28 -10.28
CA PHE A 96 -0.01 18.32 -9.30
C PHE A 96 1.31 19.02 -9.66
N PHE A 97 2.39 18.28 -9.92
CA PHE A 97 3.69 18.88 -10.26
C PHE A 97 3.65 19.66 -11.57
N VAL A 98 2.92 19.16 -12.58
CA VAL A 98 2.77 19.86 -13.87
C VAL A 98 1.97 21.15 -13.71
N THR A 99 0.86 21.13 -12.97
CA THR A 99 -0.01 22.32 -12.83
C THR A 99 0.60 23.40 -11.93
N THR A 100 1.43 23.01 -10.96
CA THR A 100 2.07 23.97 -10.04
C THR A 100 3.47 24.40 -10.45
N ASN A 101 4.01 23.87 -11.55
CA ASN A 101 5.41 24.05 -11.96
C ASN A 101 6.43 23.74 -10.84
N GLN A 102 6.06 22.87 -9.89
CA GLN A 102 6.96 22.44 -8.82
C GLN A 102 7.76 21.23 -9.28
N ASN A 103 9.05 21.21 -8.95
CA ASN A 103 9.89 20.03 -9.16
C ASN A 103 9.99 19.22 -7.88
N PRO A 104 9.73 17.90 -7.93
CA PRO A 104 9.95 17.05 -6.77
C PRO A 104 11.45 17.00 -6.45
N ASP A 105 11.78 16.93 -5.16
CA ASP A 105 13.16 16.74 -4.73
C ASP A 105 13.71 15.36 -5.14
N ILE A 106 15.05 15.26 -5.26
CA ILE A 106 15.73 14.04 -5.73
C ILE A 106 15.45 12.82 -4.84
N VAL A 107 15.29 13.03 -3.54
CA VAL A 107 15.02 11.95 -2.57
C VAL A 107 13.62 11.38 -2.82
N THR A 108 12.64 12.25 -3.06
CA THR A 108 11.27 11.86 -3.44
C THR A 108 11.26 11.10 -4.77
N VAL A 109 12.00 11.57 -5.78
CA VAL A 109 12.06 10.92 -7.09
C VAL A 109 12.71 9.53 -6.99
N LEU A 110 13.87 9.43 -6.35
CA LEU A 110 14.59 8.16 -6.25
C LEU A 110 13.88 7.19 -5.31
N GLY A 111 13.51 7.64 -4.10
CA GLY A 111 12.85 6.79 -3.12
C GLY A 111 11.46 6.33 -3.58
N GLY A 112 10.64 7.28 -4.03
CA GLY A 112 9.31 6.99 -4.58
C GLY A 112 9.37 6.20 -5.88
N GLY A 113 10.27 6.55 -6.80
CA GLY A 113 10.44 5.83 -8.07
C GLY A 113 10.83 4.36 -7.88
N LEU A 114 11.76 4.06 -6.96
CA LEU A 114 12.11 2.69 -6.60
C LEU A 114 10.94 1.95 -5.93
N ALA A 115 10.10 2.65 -5.14
CA ALA A 115 8.90 2.05 -4.56
C ALA A 115 7.86 1.69 -5.65
N TYR A 116 7.66 2.55 -6.64
CA TYR A 116 6.82 2.24 -7.81
C TYR A 116 7.37 1.06 -8.61
N LEU A 117 8.69 1.02 -8.85
CA LEU A 117 9.32 -0.11 -9.53
C LEU A 117 9.09 -1.42 -8.76
N ALA A 118 9.33 -1.42 -7.45
CA ALA A 118 9.07 -2.59 -6.60
C ALA A 118 7.60 -3.01 -6.64
N MET A 119 6.68 -2.05 -6.58
CA MET A 119 5.24 -2.30 -6.68
C MET A 119 4.88 -2.96 -8.02
N TYR A 120 5.35 -2.43 -9.15
CA TYR A 120 5.06 -3.01 -10.46
C TYR A 120 5.67 -4.39 -10.62
N ILE A 121 6.90 -4.63 -10.17
CA ILE A 121 7.51 -5.97 -10.16
C ILE A 121 6.63 -6.94 -9.36
N MET A 122 6.17 -6.56 -8.17
CA MET A 122 5.28 -7.39 -7.37
C MET A 122 3.92 -7.62 -8.05
N ALA A 123 3.33 -6.60 -8.67
CA ALA A 123 2.05 -6.71 -9.36
C ALA A 123 2.13 -7.67 -10.55
N PHE A 124 3.12 -7.50 -11.43
CA PHE A 124 3.33 -8.37 -12.60
C PHE A 124 3.69 -9.81 -12.23
N THR A 125 4.35 -10.01 -11.09
CA THR A 125 4.68 -11.35 -10.59
C THR A 125 3.59 -11.95 -9.69
N SER A 126 2.48 -11.24 -9.45
CA SER A 126 1.35 -11.71 -8.65
C SER A 126 0.43 -12.65 -9.45
N ASN A 127 0.98 -13.67 -10.09
CA ASN A 127 0.22 -14.71 -10.80
C ASN A 127 0.92 -16.07 -10.69
N ASP A 128 0.15 -17.14 -10.88
CA ASP A 128 0.64 -18.50 -10.67
C ASP A 128 1.70 -18.91 -11.72
N ASN A 129 1.66 -18.32 -12.93
CA ASN A 129 2.68 -18.55 -13.96
C ASN A 129 4.02 -17.95 -13.56
N ALA A 130 4.02 -16.74 -13.01
CA ALA A 130 5.23 -16.10 -12.51
C ALA A 130 5.84 -16.89 -11.34
N VAL A 131 5.04 -17.38 -10.41
CA VAL A 131 5.50 -18.23 -9.30
C VAL A 131 6.17 -19.50 -9.83
N ARG A 132 5.58 -20.17 -10.86
CA ARG A 132 6.17 -21.35 -11.48
C ARG A 132 7.49 -21.05 -12.21
N LYS A 133 7.57 -19.92 -12.93
CA LYS A 133 8.78 -19.53 -13.70
C LYS A 133 9.93 -19.08 -12.81
N ILE A 134 9.64 -18.23 -11.82
CA ILE A 134 10.66 -17.61 -10.94
C ILE A 134 11.08 -18.57 -9.82
N GLY A 135 10.18 -19.48 -9.42
CA GLY A 135 10.31 -20.34 -8.24
C GLY A 135 9.81 -19.65 -6.96
N PHE A 136 9.13 -20.43 -6.12
CA PHE A 136 8.45 -19.92 -4.92
C PHE A 136 9.38 -19.17 -3.96
N LYS A 137 10.62 -19.65 -3.75
CA LYS A 137 11.60 -19.02 -2.83
C LYS A 137 11.98 -17.61 -3.30
N ARG A 138 12.32 -17.45 -4.58
CA ARG A 138 12.69 -16.14 -5.17
C ARG A 138 11.49 -15.22 -5.22
N TRP A 139 10.33 -15.71 -5.64
CA TRP A 139 9.08 -14.95 -5.62
C TRP A 139 8.76 -14.41 -4.21
N LYS A 140 8.84 -15.27 -3.18
CA LYS A 140 8.62 -14.87 -1.78
C LYS A 140 9.61 -13.80 -1.33
N LEU A 141 10.88 -13.88 -1.74
CA LEU A 141 11.91 -12.89 -1.43
C LEU A 141 11.59 -11.53 -2.08
N ILE A 142 11.27 -11.50 -3.37
CA ILE A 142 10.87 -10.29 -4.10
C ILE A 142 9.71 -9.60 -3.40
N HIS A 143 8.65 -10.35 -3.08
CA HIS A 143 7.49 -9.78 -2.39
C HIS A 143 7.78 -9.37 -0.95
N LYS A 144 8.67 -10.06 -0.23
CA LYS A 144 9.09 -9.66 1.11
C LYS A 144 9.90 -8.37 1.08
N VAL A 145 10.91 -8.29 0.23
CA VAL A 145 11.77 -7.10 0.11
C VAL A 145 10.97 -5.91 -0.40
N GLY A 146 10.23 -6.07 -1.50
CA GLY A 146 9.44 -4.99 -2.10
C GLY A 146 8.39 -4.43 -1.14
N ALA A 147 7.63 -5.30 -0.45
CA ALA A 147 6.62 -4.83 0.50
C ALA A 147 7.22 -4.11 1.72
N ASN A 148 8.37 -4.56 2.24
CA ASN A 148 9.04 -3.86 3.34
C ASN A 148 9.65 -2.52 2.88
N TYR A 149 10.18 -2.47 1.66
CA TYR A 149 10.68 -1.21 1.09
C TYR A 149 9.55 -0.19 0.90
N ILE A 150 8.41 -0.58 0.33
CA ILE A 150 7.24 0.29 0.19
C ILE A 150 6.75 0.77 1.56
N ALA A 151 6.69 -0.12 2.57
CA ALA A 151 6.32 0.24 3.93
C ALA A 151 7.28 1.28 4.53
N PHE A 152 8.58 1.11 4.28
CA PHE A 152 9.61 2.08 4.70
C PHE A 152 9.41 3.45 4.05
N ILE A 153 9.11 3.49 2.73
CA ILE A 153 8.86 4.75 2.03
C ILE A 153 7.60 5.45 2.56
N PHE A 154 6.52 4.71 2.87
CA PHE A 154 5.36 5.30 3.54
C PHE A 154 5.72 5.87 4.92
N ALA A 155 6.47 5.12 5.74
CA ALA A 155 6.91 5.58 7.05
C ALA A 155 7.77 6.84 6.94
N PHE A 156 8.73 6.86 6.01
CA PHE A 156 9.61 8.01 5.77
C PHE A 156 8.82 9.24 5.30
N THR A 157 7.87 9.05 4.39
CA THR A 157 7.00 10.12 3.88
C THR A 157 6.13 10.72 5.00
N TYR A 158 5.50 9.88 5.81
CA TYR A 158 4.66 10.37 6.91
C TYR A 158 5.49 10.98 8.05
N LEU A 159 6.66 10.42 8.36
CA LEU A 159 7.59 11.04 9.31
C LEU A 159 7.96 12.46 8.87
N GLY A 160 8.31 12.63 7.60
CA GLY A 160 8.62 13.95 7.03
C GLY A 160 7.46 14.95 7.10
N ARG A 161 6.20 14.46 7.12
CA ARG A 161 5.01 15.32 7.32
C ARG A 161 4.75 15.64 8.79
N VAL A 162 5.00 14.69 9.67
CA VAL A 162 4.83 14.87 11.13
C VAL A 162 5.88 15.82 11.70
N THR A 163 7.12 15.78 11.18
CA THR A 163 8.23 16.60 11.70
C THR A 163 8.25 18.03 11.16
N ARG A 164 7.48 18.34 10.11
CA ARG A 164 7.36 19.70 9.58
C ARG A 164 6.11 20.36 10.16
N GLU A 165 6.28 21.44 10.94
CA GLU A 165 5.18 22.16 11.59
C GLU A 165 4.07 22.57 10.62
N GLU A 166 4.43 22.99 9.41
CA GLU A 166 3.51 23.39 8.34
C GLU A 166 2.53 22.29 7.92
N PHE A 167 2.92 21.01 8.07
CA PHE A 167 2.11 19.85 7.65
C PHE A 167 1.66 18.97 8.81
N SER A 168 2.09 19.27 10.05
CA SER A 168 1.74 18.46 11.21
C SER A 168 0.24 18.55 11.49
N SER A 169 -0.48 17.50 11.14
CA SER A 169 -1.91 17.34 11.42
C SER A 169 -2.16 16.01 12.14
N VAL A 170 -3.28 15.91 12.84
CA VAL A 170 -3.74 14.69 13.49
C VAL A 170 -3.76 13.52 12.51
N GLU A 171 -4.13 13.78 11.24
CA GLU A 171 -4.17 12.76 10.18
C GLU A 171 -2.80 12.15 9.90
N TYR A 172 -1.74 12.96 9.73
CA TYR A 172 -0.40 12.44 9.45
C TYR A 172 0.19 11.71 10.64
N ASN A 173 -0.09 12.17 11.87
CA ASN A 173 0.27 11.46 13.10
C ASN A 173 -0.40 10.07 13.15
N LEU A 174 -1.68 9.99 12.79
CA LEU A 174 -2.41 8.72 12.72
C LEU A 174 -1.82 7.78 11.66
N LEU A 175 -1.60 8.28 10.43
CA LEU A 175 -1.05 7.47 9.34
C LEU A 175 0.38 6.98 9.66
N PHE A 176 1.20 7.82 10.28
CA PHE A 176 2.52 7.42 10.76
C PHE A 176 2.43 6.36 11.87
N SER A 177 1.54 6.53 12.84
CA SER A 177 1.33 5.55 13.92
C SER A 177 0.85 4.21 13.37
N ILE A 178 -0.02 4.20 12.36
CA ILE A 178 -0.50 2.98 11.69
C ILE A 178 0.67 2.23 11.04
N ILE A 179 1.56 2.90 10.31
CA ILE A 179 2.66 2.20 9.64
C ILE A 179 3.70 1.70 10.63
N ILE A 180 4.00 2.44 11.69
CA ILE A 180 4.88 1.98 12.76
C ILE A 180 4.27 0.79 13.48
N GLY A 181 2.99 0.85 13.84
CA GLY A 181 2.24 -0.28 14.42
C GLY A 181 2.25 -1.50 13.51
N ALA A 182 2.18 -1.31 12.18
CA ALA A 182 2.28 -2.38 11.21
C ALA A 182 3.66 -3.08 11.23
N PHE A 183 4.75 -2.34 11.34
CA PHE A 183 6.08 -2.91 11.50
C PHE A 183 6.20 -3.68 12.82
N LEU A 184 5.73 -3.12 13.93
CA LEU A 184 5.77 -3.77 15.24
C LEU A 184 4.97 -5.09 15.24
N LEU A 185 3.74 -5.08 14.70
CA LEU A 185 2.91 -6.29 14.63
C LEU A 185 3.56 -7.38 13.77
N ARG A 186 4.21 -7.02 12.67
CA ARG A 186 4.93 -7.97 11.82
C ARG A 186 6.19 -8.52 12.50
N ALA A 187 6.91 -7.69 13.25
CA ALA A 187 8.07 -8.12 14.04
C ALA A 187 7.63 -9.10 15.14
N LEU A 188 6.59 -8.77 15.89
CA LEU A 188 6.00 -9.65 16.89
C LEU A 188 5.58 -10.99 16.29
N HIS A 189 4.86 -10.98 15.17
CA HIS A 189 4.49 -12.21 14.46
C HIS A 189 5.71 -13.05 14.10
N TYR A 190 6.76 -12.44 13.56
CA TYR A 190 7.98 -13.15 13.18
C TYR A 190 8.66 -13.82 14.38
N PHE A 191 8.84 -13.10 15.49
CA PHE A 191 9.48 -13.64 16.70
C PHE A 191 8.63 -14.74 17.37
N HIS A 192 7.32 -14.55 17.45
CA HIS A 192 6.41 -15.58 18.00
C HIS A 192 6.40 -16.85 17.15
N ALA A 193 6.33 -16.74 15.82
CA ALA A 193 6.36 -17.89 14.93
C ALA A 193 7.68 -18.65 15.04
N LYS A 194 8.82 -17.94 15.08
CA LYS A 194 10.14 -18.53 15.23
C LYS A 194 10.30 -19.26 16.57
N LYS A 195 9.84 -18.65 17.68
CA LYS A 195 9.88 -19.29 19.02
C LYS A 195 9.09 -20.59 19.05
N LYS A 196 7.90 -20.60 18.40
CA LYS A 196 7.05 -21.79 18.32
C LYS A 196 7.71 -22.91 17.51
N GLU A 197 8.38 -22.60 16.41
CA GLU A 197 9.15 -23.60 15.63
C GLU A 197 10.28 -24.22 16.46
N THR A 198 11.03 -23.42 17.19
CA THR A 198 12.15 -23.90 18.04
C THR A 198 11.65 -24.83 19.16
N SER A 199 10.50 -24.51 19.79
CA SER A 199 9.93 -25.35 20.86
C SER A 199 9.31 -26.66 20.39
N LEU A 200 9.07 -26.86 19.09
CA LEU A 200 8.58 -28.12 18.54
C LEU A 200 9.71 -29.08 18.12
N HIS A 201 10.94 -28.59 18.06
CA HIS A 201 12.14 -29.35 17.70
C HIS A 201 13.09 -29.60 18.89
N SER A 202 12.78 -29.10 20.07
CA SER A 202 13.42 -29.39 21.37
C SER A 202 12.63 -30.46 22.12
#